data_11e422828b089e417f983f243631a1c3
#
_entry.id   11e422828b089e417f983f243631a1c3
#
_cell.length_a   1.000
_cell.length_b   1.000
_cell.length_c   1.000
_cell.angle_alpha   90.00
_cell.angle_beta   90.00
_cell.angle_gamma   90.00
#
_symmetry.space_group_name_H-M   'P 1'
#
loop_
_entity.id
_entity.type
_entity.pdbx_description
1 polymer ?
#
loop_
_entity_poly.entity_id
_entity_poly.type
_entity_poly.pdbx_seq_one_letter_code
_entity_poly.pdbx_strand_id
1 'polypeptide(L)'
;MDAKRFLLRCAVNLILLENEKVLLLLRGNTGFGDGNYGVIGGHIDGDETAREAVIREAQEEVNIHLNPECIKFVGTIHRKLSHCEYIDLFFVAESWSGLLENKEPVKHVHYKWFELNSLPHNTMPLVNTAISNYVNGIFYDEFGWDE
;
A
#
# COMPACT_ATOMS: atom_id res chain seq x y z
N MET A 1 -32.34 -0.73 20.10
CA MET A 1 -31.56 -1.93 19.70
C MET A 1 -30.66 -1.55 18.56
N ASP A 2 -29.35 -1.53 18.79
CA ASP A 2 -28.42 -1.17 17.73
C ASP A 2 -28.30 -2.33 16.74
N ALA A 3 -28.72 -2.09 15.51
CA ALA A 3 -28.49 -3.05 14.44
C ALA A 3 -26.97 -3.24 14.27
N LYS A 4 -26.53 -4.47 14.28
CA LYS A 4 -25.11 -4.79 14.04
C LYS A 4 -24.76 -4.36 12.61
N ARG A 5 -24.01 -3.27 12.49
CA ARG A 5 -23.55 -2.78 11.18
C ARG A 5 -22.43 -3.67 10.65
N PHE A 6 -22.42 -3.84 9.33
CA PHE A 6 -21.32 -4.48 8.67
C PHE A 6 -20.05 -3.61 8.82
N LEU A 7 -18.94 -4.26 9.12
CA LEU A 7 -17.68 -3.56 9.33
C LEU A 7 -16.71 -3.86 8.19
N LEU A 8 -16.18 -2.79 7.62
CA LEU A 8 -15.11 -2.84 6.64
C LEU A 8 -13.77 -2.62 7.34
N ARG A 9 -12.76 -3.35 6.91
CA ARG A 9 -11.38 -3.07 7.29
C ARG A 9 -10.85 -1.96 6.40
N CYS A 10 -9.97 -1.14 6.93
CA CYS A 10 -9.34 -0.07 6.16
C CYS A 10 -7.83 -0.19 6.20
N ALA A 11 -7.21 -0.20 5.05
CA ALA A 11 -5.77 -0.23 4.90
C ALA A 11 -5.28 0.96 4.09
N VAL A 12 -4.08 1.42 4.41
CA VAL A 12 -3.38 2.47 3.67
C VAL A 12 -2.19 1.89 2.93
N ASN A 13 -1.91 2.43 1.77
CA ASN A 13 -0.84 1.97 0.90
C ASN A 13 -0.11 3.18 0.31
N LEU A 14 1.20 3.10 0.24
CA LEU A 14 2.03 4.17 -0.30
C LEU A 14 2.76 3.71 -1.56
N ILE A 15 2.49 4.39 -2.66
CA ILE A 15 3.27 4.29 -3.88
C ILE A 15 4.39 5.31 -3.76
N LEU A 16 5.57 4.87 -3.33
CA LEU A 16 6.74 5.74 -3.18
C LEU A 16 7.48 5.78 -4.51
N LEU A 17 7.62 6.98 -5.07
CA LEU A 17 8.17 7.18 -6.41
C LEU A 17 9.50 7.93 -6.38
N GLU A 18 10.43 7.49 -7.22
CA GLU A 18 11.67 8.19 -7.51
C GLU A 18 12.06 7.93 -8.96
N ASN A 19 12.22 8.97 -9.78
CA ASN A 19 12.61 8.85 -11.18
C ASN A 19 11.75 7.87 -11.99
N GLU A 20 10.42 7.96 -11.85
CA GLU A 20 9.44 7.09 -12.51
C GLU A 20 9.53 5.62 -12.09
N LYS A 21 10.18 5.34 -10.98
CA LYS A 21 10.26 4.03 -10.37
C LYS A 21 9.48 3.99 -9.05
N VAL A 22 8.90 2.85 -8.78
CA VAL A 22 8.19 2.59 -7.51
C VAL A 22 9.01 1.65 -6.64
N LEU A 23 9.01 1.94 -5.33
CA LEU A 23 9.61 1.05 -4.35
C LEU A 23 8.66 -0.11 -4.05
N LEU A 24 9.12 -1.33 -4.27
CA LEU A 24 8.39 -2.53 -3.89
C LEU A 24 9.17 -3.33 -2.85
N LEU A 25 8.42 -3.97 -1.95
CA LEU A 25 8.94 -4.78 -0.86
C LEU A 25 8.59 -6.24 -1.11
N LEU A 26 9.58 -7.13 -1.12
CA LEU A 26 9.35 -8.56 -1.30
C LEU A 26 8.87 -9.16 0.03
N ARG A 27 7.64 -9.66 0.06
CA ARG A 27 7.04 -10.24 1.26
C ARG A 27 7.60 -11.62 1.56
N GLY A 28 7.80 -11.89 2.85
CA GLY A 28 8.22 -13.20 3.33
C GLY A 28 7.83 -13.38 4.80
N ASN A 29 7.59 -14.63 5.20
CA ASN A 29 7.28 -15.00 6.59
C ASN A 29 6.04 -14.29 7.18
N THR A 30 5.10 -13.87 6.36
CA THR A 30 3.88 -13.15 6.81
C THR A 30 2.64 -14.04 6.77
N GLY A 31 2.68 -15.12 6.00
CA GLY A 31 1.52 -15.98 5.75
C GLY A 31 0.54 -15.43 4.71
N PHE A 32 0.82 -14.26 4.13
CA PHE A 32 -0.01 -13.66 3.10
C PHE A 32 0.84 -12.98 2.03
N GLY A 33 0.66 -13.42 0.80
CA GLY A 33 1.36 -12.83 -0.34
C GLY A 33 2.87 -13.04 -0.34
N ASP A 34 3.38 -13.99 0.44
CA ASP A 34 4.81 -14.27 0.52
C ASP A 34 5.39 -14.69 -0.83
N GLY A 35 6.58 -14.21 -1.14
CA GLY A 35 7.21 -14.39 -2.46
C GLY A 35 6.74 -13.39 -3.51
N ASN A 36 5.85 -12.45 -3.15
CA ASN A 36 5.35 -11.41 -4.05
C ASN A 36 5.73 -10.02 -3.54
N TYR A 37 5.84 -9.09 -4.46
CA TYR A 37 6.14 -7.70 -4.17
C TYR A 37 4.87 -6.94 -3.81
N GLY A 38 4.94 -6.17 -2.74
CA GLY A 38 3.91 -5.23 -2.29
C GLY A 38 4.47 -3.83 -2.16
N VAL A 39 3.60 -2.88 -1.79
CA VAL A 39 3.99 -1.51 -1.45
C VAL A 39 4.04 -1.34 0.07
N ILE A 40 4.58 -0.22 0.51
CA ILE A 40 4.53 0.20 1.92
C ILE A 40 3.05 0.33 2.32
N GLY A 41 2.66 -0.24 3.45
CA GLY A 41 1.28 -0.08 3.91
C GLY A 41 0.93 -0.94 5.10
N GLY A 42 -0.27 -0.76 5.57
CA GLY A 42 -0.81 -1.48 6.71
C GLY A 42 -2.20 -0.99 7.10
N HIS A 43 -2.74 -1.53 8.19
CA HIS A 43 -4.04 -1.15 8.70
C HIS A 43 -3.99 0.20 9.41
N ILE A 44 -5.12 0.92 9.39
CA ILE A 44 -5.31 2.08 10.25
C ILE A 44 -5.55 1.57 11.67
N ASP A 45 -4.82 2.10 12.64
CA ASP A 45 -4.84 1.61 14.03
C ASP A 45 -5.93 2.24 14.90
N GLY A 46 -6.73 3.15 14.36
CA GLY A 46 -7.67 3.93 15.16
C GLY A 46 -6.97 5.14 15.78
N ASP A 47 -7.75 6.17 16.07
CA ASP A 47 -7.28 7.46 16.60
C ASP A 47 -6.17 8.10 15.75
N GLU A 48 -6.11 7.73 14.49
CA GLU A 48 -5.22 8.31 13.48
C GLU A 48 -5.96 8.50 12.15
N THR A 49 -5.61 9.53 11.41
CA THR A 49 -6.12 9.70 10.06
C THR A 49 -5.41 8.74 9.10
N ALA A 50 -6.00 8.51 7.92
CA ALA A 50 -5.34 7.70 6.89
C ALA A 50 -3.96 8.25 6.52
N ARG A 51 -3.81 9.58 6.46
CA ARG A 51 -2.55 10.24 6.18
C ARG A 51 -1.50 9.99 7.27
N GLU A 52 -1.91 10.07 8.53
CA GLU A 52 -1.05 9.74 9.68
C GLU A 52 -0.63 8.27 9.66
N ALA A 53 -1.54 7.37 9.29
CA ALA A 53 -1.25 5.95 9.16
C ALA A 53 -0.17 5.68 8.10
N VAL A 54 -0.25 6.34 6.93
CA VAL A 54 0.76 6.21 5.87
C VAL A 54 2.13 6.68 6.36
N ILE A 55 2.17 7.82 7.07
CA ILE A 55 3.42 8.37 7.64
C ILE A 55 4.03 7.37 8.63
N ARG A 56 3.21 6.82 9.51
CA ARG A 56 3.63 5.83 10.50
C ARG A 56 4.18 4.56 9.83
N GLU A 57 3.45 4.00 8.87
CA GLU A 57 3.86 2.78 8.18
C GLU A 57 5.17 2.98 7.40
N ALA A 58 5.35 4.11 6.75
CA ALA A 58 6.58 4.41 6.02
C ALA A 58 7.79 4.47 6.96
N GLN A 59 7.62 5.03 8.15
CA GLN A 59 8.68 5.06 9.15
C GLN A 59 8.97 3.67 9.72
N GLU A 60 7.93 2.91 10.05
CA GLU A 60 8.07 1.56 10.62
C GLU A 60 8.72 0.59 9.64
N GLU A 61 8.33 0.62 8.37
CA GLU A 61 8.79 -0.35 7.38
C GLU A 61 10.13 0.01 6.73
N VAL A 62 10.33 1.28 6.38
CA VAL A 62 11.49 1.71 5.58
C VAL A 62 12.25 2.92 6.13
N ASN A 63 11.96 3.35 7.35
CA ASN A 63 12.72 4.36 8.08
C ASN A 63 12.73 5.75 7.43
N ILE A 64 11.70 6.11 6.68
CA ILE A 64 11.60 7.43 6.07
C ILE A 64 10.58 8.31 6.78
N HIS A 65 10.79 9.62 6.71
CA HIS A 65 9.88 10.62 7.24
C HIS A 65 9.17 11.32 6.09
N LEU A 66 7.86 11.27 6.10
CA LEU A 66 7.02 11.91 5.10
C LEU A 66 6.40 13.16 5.68
N ASN A 67 6.55 14.28 4.96
CA ASN A 67 5.80 15.48 5.26
C ASN A 67 4.36 15.28 4.79
N PRO A 68 3.34 15.53 5.65
CA PRO A 68 1.94 15.37 5.26
C PRO A 68 1.55 16.11 3.98
N GLU A 69 2.18 17.27 3.72
CA GLU A 69 1.93 18.08 2.53
C GLU A 69 2.48 17.44 1.24
N CYS A 70 3.40 16.50 1.36
CA CYS A 70 4.02 15.80 0.23
C CYS A 70 3.34 14.49 -0.11
N ILE A 71 2.27 14.13 0.60
CA ILE A 71 1.51 12.90 0.38
C ILE A 71 0.23 13.24 -0.36
N LYS A 72 0.03 12.64 -1.54
CA LYS A 72 -1.15 12.85 -2.37
C LYS A 72 -2.01 11.61 -2.38
N PHE A 73 -3.31 11.77 -2.07
CA PHE A 73 -4.28 10.69 -2.24
C PHE A 73 -4.56 10.50 -3.73
N VAL A 74 -4.46 9.26 -4.22
CA VAL A 74 -4.58 8.96 -5.65
C VAL A 74 -5.67 7.97 -5.99
N GLY A 75 -6.28 7.31 -5.02
CA GLY A 75 -7.40 6.42 -5.31
C GLY A 75 -7.70 5.43 -4.20
N THR A 76 -8.79 4.72 -4.38
CA THR A 76 -9.26 3.69 -3.47
C THR A 76 -9.75 2.47 -4.22
N ILE A 77 -9.61 1.30 -3.60
CA ILE A 77 -10.13 0.04 -4.13
C ILE A 77 -10.99 -0.62 -3.05
N HIS A 78 -12.24 -0.93 -3.41
CA HIS A 78 -13.10 -1.75 -2.56
C HIS A 78 -12.79 -3.22 -2.85
N ARG A 79 -12.13 -3.88 -1.91
CA ARG A 79 -11.60 -5.22 -2.10
C ARG A 79 -12.38 -6.24 -1.29
N LYS A 80 -12.73 -7.34 -1.94
CA LYS A 80 -13.40 -8.47 -1.29
C LYS A 80 -12.44 -9.65 -1.15
N LEU A 81 -12.37 -10.19 0.05
CA LEU A 81 -11.75 -11.46 0.37
C LEU A 81 -12.83 -12.46 0.81
N SER A 82 -12.48 -13.74 0.91
CA SER A 82 -13.45 -14.79 1.28
C SER A 82 -14.14 -14.58 2.64
N HIS A 83 -13.49 -13.88 3.56
CA HIS A 83 -13.96 -13.74 4.95
C HIS A 83 -14.09 -12.28 5.42
N CYS A 84 -13.72 -11.30 4.60
CA CYS A 84 -13.80 -9.89 4.97
C CYS A 84 -13.72 -9.00 3.74
N GLU A 85 -14.02 -7.72 3.94
CA GLU A 85 -13.90 -6.71 2.91
C GLU A 85 -13.02 -5.56 3.41
N TYR A 86 -12.35 -4.91 2.46
CA TYR A 86 -11.43 -3.81 2.70
C TYR A 86 -11.79 -2.59 1.88
N ILE A 87 -11.52 -1.44 2.44
CA ILE A 87 -11.30 -0.21 1.69
C ILE A 87 -9.79 0.03 1.72
N ASP A 88 -9.15 -0.13 0.58
CA ASP A 88 -7.71 0.14 0.43
C ASP A 88 -7.53 1.56 -0.11
N LEU A 89 -6.85 2.40 0.65
CA LEU A 89 -6.55 3.78 0.28
C LEU A 89 -5.13 3.86 -0.24
N PHE A 90 -4.94 4.51 -1.40
CA PHE A 90 -3.64 4.63 -2.05
C PHE A 90 -3.18 6.07 -2.08
N PHE A 91 -1.94 6.28 -1.63
CA PHE A 91 -1.26 7.57 -1.62
C PHE A 91 0.02 7.48 -2.42
N VAL A 92 0.48 8.63 -2.93
CA VAL A 92 1.76 8.76 -3.63
C VAL A 92 2.60 9.79 -2.90
N ALA A 93 3.90 9.53 -2.78
CA ALA A 93 4.90 10.49 -2.35
C ALA A 93 6.13 10.39 -3.27
N GLU A 94 6.71 11.55 -3.60
CA GLU A 94 7.89 11.66 -4.46
C GLU A 94 9.08 12.26 -3.71
N SER A 95 8.87 12.68 -2.46
CA SER A 95 9.90 13.25 -1.62
C SER A 95 9.74 12.78 -0.18
N TRP A 96 10.86 12.62 0.49
CA TRP A 96 10.93 12.21 1.89
C TRP A 96 12.26 12.64 2.48
N SER A 97 12.39 12.52 3.81
CA SER A 97 13.66 12.69 4.51
C SER A 97 14.03 11.39 5.23
N GLY A 98 15.27 11.29 5.63
CA GLY A 98 15.81 10.10 6.26
C GLY A 98 16.42 9.13 5.25
N LEU A 99 17.13 8.14 5.77
CA LEU A 99 17.81 7.13 4.96
C LEU A 99 16.91 5.89 4.83
N LEU A 100 16.58 5.55 3.59
CA LEU A 100 15.79 4.38 3.27
C LEU A 100 16.48 3.11 3.79
N GLU A 101 15.79 2.37 4.64
CA GLU A 101 16.32 1.17 5.28
C GLU A 101 15.18 0.18 5.50
N ASN A 102 15.41 -1.11 5.25
CA ASN A 102 14.44 -2.15 5.56
C ASN A 102 14.42 -2.39 7.09
N LYS A 103 13.40 -1.88 7.76
CA LYS A 103 13.24 -1.97 9.22
C LYS A 103 12.53 -3.24 9.67
N GLU A 104 11.94 -3.97 8.75
CA GLU A 104 11.19 -5.20 9.04
C GLU A 104 11.70 -6.38 8.19
N PRO A 105 13.00 -6.75 8.31
CA PRO A 105 13.61 -7.76 7.43
C PRO A 105 13.00 -9.15 7.58
N VAL A 106 12.28 -9.43 8.66
CA VAL A 106 11.57 -10.71 8.83
C VAL A 106 10.35 -10.76 7.90
N LYS A 107 9.66 -9.64 7.71
CA LYS A 107 8.45 -9.54 6.86
C LYS A 107 8.77 -9.16 5.42
N HIS A 108 9.85 -8.42 5.22
CA HIS A 108 10.29 -7.93 3.91
C HIS A 108 11.70 -8.43 3.65
N VAL A 109 11.83 -9.38 2.73
CA VAL A 109 13.12 -10.00 2.41
C VAL A 109 14.10 -8.98 1.87
N HIS A 110 13.62 -8.10 0.99
CA HIS A 110 14.35 -6.94 0.48
C HIS A 110 13.37 -5.91 -0.09
N TYR A 111 13.87 -4.72 -0.40
CA TYR A 111 13.17 -3.74 -1.21
C TYR A 111 13.94 -3.48 -2.51
N LYS A 112 13.22 -3.07 -3.56
CA LYS A 112 13.81 -2.77 -4.85
C LYS A 112 12.96 -1.76 -5.60
N TRP A 113 13.62 -0.92 -6.40
CA TRP A 113 12.96 0.03 -7.29
C TRP A 113 12.66 -0.61 -8.64
N PHE A 114 11.44 -0.41 -9.12
CA PHE A 114 10.99 -0.94 -10.42
C PHE A 114 10.36 0.16 -11.24
N GLU A 115 10.56 0.12 -12.56
CA GLU A 115 9.87 1.00 -13.48
C GLU A 115 8.35 0.80 -13.35
N LEU A 116 7.58 1.92 -13.37
CA LEU A 116 6.12 1.85 -13.25
C LEU A 116 5.45 1.04 -14.36
N ASN A 117 6.04 1.04 -15.55
CA ASN A 117 5.52 0.31 -16.72
C ASN A 117 6.13 -1.07 -16.91
N SER A 118 6.96 -1.53 -16.00
CA SER A 118 7.66 -2.81 -16.10
C SER A 118 7.80 -3.47 -14.72
N LEU A 119 6.66 -3.68 -14.06
CA LEU A 119 6.64 -4.32 -12.75
C LEU A 119 6.99 -5.81 -12.86
N PRO A 120 7.62 -6.40 -11.82
CA PRO A 120 7.93 -7.82 -11.84
C PRO A 120 6.66 -8.67 -11.90
N HIS A 121 6.77 -9.86 -12.52
CA HIS A 121 5.62 -10.77 -12.67
C HIS A 121 5.02 -11.22 -11.33
N ASN A 122 5.83 -11.24 -10.28
CA ASN A 122 5.39 -11.60 -8.92
C ASN A 122 4.97 -10.37 -8.08
N THR A 123 4.50 -9.31 -8.71
CA THR A 123 3.82 -8.21 -8.00
C THR A 123 2.43 -8.69 -7.56
N MET A 124 2.04 -8.35 -6.34
CA MET A 124 0.70 -8.67 -5.84
C MET A 124 -0.36 -8.11 -6.79
N PRO A 125 -1.40 -8.90 -7.14
CA PRO A 125 -2.42 -8.44 -8.10
C PRO A 125 -3.09 -7.12 -7.72
N LEU A 126 -3.38 -6.91 -6.44
CA LEU A 126 -3.95 -5.64 -5.95
C LEU A 126 -3.01 -4.46 -6.26
N VAL A 127 -1.71 -4.65 -6.07
CA VAL A 127 -0.69 -3.62 -6.31
C VAL A 127 -0.59 -3.31 -7.80
N ASN A 128 -0.63 -4.34 -8.66
CA ASN A 128 -0.67 -4.14 -10.11
C ASN A 128 -1.87 -3.28 -10.52
N THR A 129 -3.05 -3.60 -9.99
CA THR A 129 -4.28 -2.84 -10.25
C THR A 129 -4.14 -1.40 -9.77
N ALA A 130 -3.65 -1.21 -8.55
CA ALA A 130 -3.51 0.12 -7.96
C ALA A 130 -2.52 1.01 -8.75
N ILE A 131 -1.38 0.46 -9.14
CA ILE A 131 -0.38 1.21 -9.91
C ILE A 131 -0.92 1.54 -11.32
N SER A 132 -1.57 0.58 -11.97
CA SER A 132 -2.23 0.82 -13.25
C SER A 132 -3.29 1.92 -13.14
N ASN A 133 -4.11 1.88 -12.10
CA ASN A 133 -5.12 2.90 -11.85
C ASN A 133 -4.49 4.27 -11.65
N TYR A 134 -3.41 4.35 -10.88
CA TYR A 134 -2.67 5.59 -10.68
C TYR A 134 -2.17 6.17 -12.00
N VAL A 135 -1.53 5.35 -12.82
CA VAL A 135 -0.99 5.76 -14.13
C VAL A 135 -2.10 6.24 -15.07
N ASN A 136 -3.28 5.61 -15.00
CA ASN A 136 -4.41 5.91 -15.89
C ASN A 136 -5.43 6.91 -15.29
N GLY A 137 -5.17 7.46 -14.11
CA GLY A 137 -6.04 8.45 -13.47
C GLY A 137 -7.38 7.89 -12.99
N ILE A 138 -7.43 6.61 -12.63
CA ILE A 138 -8.64 5.95 -12.11
C ILE A 138 -8.63 6.07 -10.59
N PHE A 139 -9.62 6.78 -10.02
CA PHE A 139 -9.70 7.06 -8.58
C PHE A 139 -10.43 6.01 -7.77
N TYR A 140 -11.26 5.18 -8.40
CA TYR A 140 -12.02 4.15 -7.72
C TYR A 140 -12.03 2.89 -8.55
N ASP A 141 -11.88 1.75 -7.88
CA ASP A 141 -11.98 0.43 -8.50
C ASP A 141 -12.49 -0.60 -7.50
N GLU A 142 -12.81 -1.77 -8.00
CA GLU A 142 -13.29 -2.91 -7.24
C GLU A 142 -12.41 -4.12 -7.53
N PHE A 143 -12.13 -4.93 -6.52
CA PHE A 143 -11.21 -6.05 -6.67
C PHE A 143 -11.72 -7.26 -5.88
N GLY A 144 -11.73 -8.43 -6.52
CA GLY A 144 -12.12 -9.68 -5.87
C GLY A 144 -13.63 -9.95 -5.82
N TRP A 145 -14.42 -9.26 -6.64
CA TRP A 145 -15.88 -9.37 -6.64
C TRP A 145 -16.43 -10.33 -7.69
N ASP A 146 -15.60 -10.77 -8.63
CA ASP A 146 -16.01 -11.56 -9.80
C ASP A 146 -16.00 -13.08 -9.52
N GLU A 147 -16.62 -13.51 -8.42
CA GLU A 147 -16.81 -14.94 -8.14
C GLU A 147 -18.25 -15.34 -8.20
#